data_3b2cdec61fbf17ba6937e79343f44e4e
#
_entry.id   3b2cdec61fbf17ba6937e79343f44e4e
#
_cell.length_a   1.000
_cell.length_b   1.000
_cell.length_c   1.000
_cell.angle_alpha   90.00
_cell.angle_beta   90.00
_cell.angle_gamma   90.00
#
_symmetry.space_group_name_H-M   'P 1'
#
loop_
_entity.id
_entity.type
_entity.pdbx_description
1 polymer ?
#
loop_
_entity_poly.entity_id
_entity_poly.type
_entity_poly.pdbx_seq_one_letter_code
_entity_poly.pdbx_strand_id
1 'polypeptide(L)'
;MKRFFFLWFLFFSGIVLAGNVSENQARQIAVSFWQSAPVTRGGIPSLQMVFHSEDLVTRSSVQSPAYYVFDNTGGPGFVIVAGDDVAMPVLGYSFEHEFSKDNLPANLKAWLEYMRDEVNEARRSGAKAESVVTRAWSQVEVGTPVVELETAKWNQMEPYNLLCPIVGGESTYTGCTATAVAIVMRYHQWPEKGVGTLPGYKILRGEVLPELPLGHTYDWKNMPLEYPYMGYSQAEANAVAVLMRDCGWMIFSDYGPVGSSGTSAFTLYIPAGLTTYMGYDKRVRTISRNGYTTSEWNSLMQGELESNRPVIYSGFNDNAGHAFVLDGYTDQNYYRVNWGWGGYCDGYFLLTVLDPEGQGSGGSEGGYNMYQDAVIGIQKDDGGAYFEELRYGERFSEQEVCGLSVDEPVVSGKPFELYVGNLKNTGSGTFTGELLFAVADKEGNIVEELYVMSISDYLSAYYYCPVTINTPILPGYRIRGYYRSANTPEWTLIKGNDEDGCVWDLLIADEYSIEETTQLTYNKKSRLLRLLVKDGVSVSLRSSGGSDCSDKCQIQGNEITVDTSLLRDGTYSLTLQKGDDRKTLNFSVANAAE
;
A
#
# COMPACT_ATOMS: atom_id res chain seq x y z
N MET A 1 13.79 30.28 -52.54
CA MET A 1 13.26 30.84 -51.32
C MET A 1 12.59 29.71 -50.51
N LYS A 2 13.30 29.12 -49.54
CA LYS A 2 12.78 28.08 -48.63
C LYS A 2 12.27 28.80 -47.39
N ARG A 3 10.97 28.72 -47.14
CA ARG A 3 10.36 29.23 -45.89
C ARG A 3 10.55 28.18 -44.81
N PHE A 4 11.34 28.48 -43.77
CA PHE A 4 11.41 27.76 -42.52
C PHE A 4 10.20 28.19 -41.68
N PHE A 5 9.32 27.24 -41.32
CA PHE A 5 8.33 27.40 -40.27
C PHE A 5 9.03 27.06 -38.96
N PHE A 6 9.23 28.06 -38.10
CA PHE A 6 9.60 27.88 -36.72
C PHE A 6 8.31 27.60 -35.92
N LEU A 7 8.14 26.35 -35.45
CA LEU A 7 7.14 26.04 -34.42
C LEU A 7 7.70 26.55 -33.11
N TRP A 8 7.04 27.57 -32.55
CA TRP A 8 7.27 28.01 -31.20
C TRP A 8 6.57 27.04 -30.25
N PHE A 9 7.33 26.19 -29.59
CA PHE A 9 6.89 25.49 -28.36
C PHE A 9 6.89 26.51 -27.23
N LEU A 10 5.73 26.98 -26.85
CA LEU A 10 5.52 27.71 -25.60
C LEU A 10 5.65 26.71 -24.44
N PHE A 11 6.82 26.66 -23.83
CA PHE A 11 6.98 26.07 -22.51
C PHE A 11 6.20 26.97 -21.51
N PHE A 12 5.04 26.53 -21.07
CA PHE A 12 4.40 27.03 -19.87
C PHE A 12 5.12 26.44 -18.66
N SER A 13 6.13 27.15 -18.14
CA SER A 13 6.60 26.91 -16.79
C SER A 13 5.59 27.56 -15.81
N GLY A 14 4.48 26.90 -15.56
CA GLY A 14 3.59 27.23 -14.47
C GLY A 14 4.18 26.69 -13.16
N ILE A 15 4.40 27.58 -12.18
CA ILE A 15 4.61 27.16 -10.78
C ILE A 15 3.28 26.53 -10.38
N VAL A 16 3.24 25.19 -10.26
CA VAL A 16 2.08 24.47 -9.73
C VAL A 16 2.11 24.72 -8.22
N LEU A 17 1.18 25.54 -7.72
CA LEU A 17 0.90 25.66 -6.29
C LEU A 17 -0.06 24.51 -5.95
N ALA A 18 0.22 23.73 -4.90
CA ALA A 18 -0.66 22.67 -4.43
C ALA A 18 -2.09 23.22 -4.26
N GLY A 19 -3.04 22.60 -4.92
CA GLY A 19 -4.41 23.06 -4.88
C GLY A 19 -5.36 22.43 -5.90
N ASN A 20 -6.61 22.87 -5.85
CA ASN A 20 -7.69 22.34 -6.67
C ASN A 20 -7.41 22.46 -8.17
N VAL A 21 -7.61 21.37 -8.87
CA VAL A 21 -7.53 21.25 -10.33
C VAL A 21 -8.93 21.49 -10.90
N SER A 22 -9.06 22.47 -11.80
CA SER A 22 -10.31 22.75 -12.50
C SER A 22 -10.60 21.70 -13.58
N GLU A 23 -11.87 21.54 -13.99
CA GLU A 23 -12.25 20.67 -15.10
C GLU A 23 -11.44 20.91 -16.38
N ASN A 24 -11.19 22.20 -16.70
CA ASN A 24 -10.42 22.55 -17.89
C ASN A 24 -8.95 22.10 -17.81
N GLN A 25 -8.32 22.21 -16.64
CA GLN A 25 -6.97 21.71 -16.40
C GLN A 25 -6.95 20.18 -16.45
N ALA A 26 -7.89 19.52 -15.79
CA ALA A 26 -8.04 18.06 -15.82
C ALA A 26 -8.23 17.54 -17.25
N ARG A 27 -9.04 18.25 -18.07
CA ARG A 27 -9.23 17.92 -19.50
C ARG A 27 -7.93 18.04 -20.29
N GLN A 28 -7.12 19.06 -20.04
CA GLN A 28 -5.81 19.22 -20.69
C GLN A 28 -4.87 18.06 -20.32
N ILE A 29 -4.85 17.66 -19.05
CA ILE A 29 -4.10 16.49 -18.58
C ILE A 29 -4.57 15.21 -19.28
N ALA A 30 -5.89 14.96 -19.33
CA ALA A 30 -6.46 13.80 -20.01
C ALA A 30 -6.06 13.74 -21.49
N VAL A 31 -6.10 14.88 -22.19
CA VAL A 31 -5.68 14.97 -23.61
C VAL A 31 -4.18 14.70 -23.76
N SER A 32 -3.33 15.30 -22.92
CA SER A 32 -1.88 15.09 -22.94
C SER A 32 -1.53 13.62 -22.68
N PHE A 33 -2.15 13.03 -21.65
CA PHE A 33 -2.00 11.62 -21.33
C PHE A 33 -2.39 10.71 -22.50
N TRP A 34 -3.57 10.93 -23.08
CA TRP A 34 -4.05 10.16 -24.22
C TRP A 34 -3.11 10.24 -25.44
N GLN A 35 -2.58 11.45 -25.72
CA GLN A 35 -1.67 11.66 -26.86
C GLN A 35 -0.30 11.02 -26.64
N SER A 36 0.11 10.75 -25.41
CA SER A 36 1.37 10.06 -25.11
C SER A 36 1.27 8.55 -25.35
N ALA A 37 0.05 7.98 -25.44
CA ALA A 37 -0.14 6.55 -25.61
C ALA A 37 0.25 6.06 -27.01
N PRO A 38 1.09 5.02 -27.13
CA PRO A 38 1.48 4.45 -28.41
C PRO A 38 0.29 3.95 -29.26
N VAL A 39 -0.74 3.43 -28.59
CA VAL A 39 -1.93 2.86 -29.25
C VAL A 39 -2.80 3.91 -29.95
N THR A 40 -2.76 5.16 -29.53
CA THR A 40 -3.57 6.24 -30.12
C THR A 40 -2.97 6.86 -31.37
N ARG A 41 -1.70 6.55 -31.70
CA ARG A 41 -0.95 7.03 -32.85
C ARG A 41 -1.06 8.54 -33.10
N GLY A 42 -1.14 9.34 -32.02
CA GLY A 42 -1.20 10.81 -32.08
C GLY A 42 -2.54 11.38 -32.56
N GLY A 43 -3.61 10.57 -32.60
CA GLY A 43 -4.97 11.06 -32.82
C GLY A 43 -5.39 12.02 -31.70
N ILE A 44 -6.11 13.10 -32.06
CA ILE A 44 -6.71 13.98 -31.06
C ILE A 44 -7.95 13.28 -30.53
N PRO A 45 -8.00 12.93 -29.22
CA PRO A 45 -9.18 12.26 -28.67
C PRO A 45 -10.36 13.22 -28.57
N SER A 46 -11.57 12.69 -28.69
CA SER A 46 -12.80 13.45 -28.40
C SER A 46 -13.23 13.18 -26.96
N LEU A 47 -12.46 13.70 -26.00
CA LEU A 47 -12.73 13.48 -24.57
C LEU A 47 -13.83 14.39 -24.05
N GLN A 48 -14.89 13.80 -23.50
CA GLN A 48 -15.99 14.47 -22.85
C GLN A 48 -16.02 14.06 -21.36
N MET A 49 -16.18 15.04 -20.46
CA MET A 49 -16.40 14.76 -19.05
C MET A 49 -17.78 14.13 -18.90
N VAL A 50 -17.82 12.91 -18.34
CA VAL A 50 -19.03 12.10 -18.18
C VAL A 50 -19.41 11.88 -16.73
N PHE A 51 -18.43 12.05 -15.80
CA PHE A 51 -18.60 11.75 -14.39
C PHE A 51 -17.56 12.52 -13.54
N HIS A 52 -17.91 12.82 -12.29
CA HIS A 52 -16.98 13.35 -11.29
C HIS A 52 -17.33 12.83 -9.88
N SER A 53 -16.44 13.00 -8.93
CA SER A 53 -16.57 12.42 -7.58
C SER A 53 -17.87 12.82 -6.85
N GLU A 54 -18.40 14.01 -7.12
CA GLU A 54 -19.62 14.50 -6.49
C GLU A 54 -20.91 13.80 -7.00
N ASP A 55 -20.82 13.11 -8.14
CA ASP A 55 -21.95 12.27 -8.65
C ASP A 55 -22.22 11.03 -7.76
N LEU A 56 -21.26 10.67 -6.88
CA LEU A 56 -21.41 9.59 -5.91
C LEU A 56 -22.18 9.99 -4.64
N VAL A 57 -22.36 11.29 -4.38
CA VAL A 57 -22.95 11.78 -3.13
C VAL A 57 -24.35 12.35 -3.36
N THR A 58 -25.28 12.01 -2.46
CA THR A 58 -26.68 12.45 -2.54
C THR A 58 -26.93 13.87 -2.02
N ARG A 59 -25.92 14.50 -1.39
CA ARG A 59 -25.98 15.90 -0.91
C ARG A 59 -24.74 16.63 -1.38
N SER A 60 -24.90 17.54 -2.31
CA SER A 60 -23.88 18.44 -2.81
C SER A 60 -23.31 19.29 -1.66
N SER A 61 -22.09 18.98 -1.23
CA SER A 61 -21.23 19.94 -0.55
C SER A 61 -20.55 20.80 -1.61
N VAL A 62 -20.33 22.08 -1.33
CA VAL A 62 -19.69 23.04 -2.27
C VAL A 62 -18.17 22.78 -2.34
N GLN A 63 -17.76 21.54 -2.46
CA GLN A 63 -16.35 21.17 -2.62
C GLN A 63 -16.02 20.93 -4.10
N SER A 64 -14.79 21.31 -4.49
CA SER A 64 -14.28 20.94 -5.82
C SER A 64 -14.20 19.42 -5.94
N PRO A 65 -14.56 18.84 -7.08
CA PRO A 65 -14.47 17.40 -7.27
C PRO A 65 -13.08 16.85 -6.92
N ALA A 66 -13.05 15.67 -6.33
CA ALA A 66 -11.79 14.99 -6.03
C ALA A 66 -11.16 14.37 -7.28
N TYR A 67 -11.95 14.09 -8.30
CA TYR A 67 -11.52 13.66 -9.63
C TYR A 67 -12.59 13.92 -10.68
N TYR A 68 -12.17 13.86 -11.96
CA TYR A 68 -12.99 13.95 -13.16
C TYR A 68 -12.76 12.74 -14.04
N VAL A 69 -13.82 12.21 -14.66
CA VAL A 69 -13.75 11.12 -15.63
C VAL A 69 -14.08 11.65 -17.01
N PHE A 70 -13.15 11.44 -17.93
CA PHE A 70 -13.29 11.82 -19.33
C PHE A 70 -13.41 10.55 -20.18
N ASP A 71 -14.50 10.41 -20.92
CA ASP A 71 -14.73 9.32 -21.85
C ASP A 71 -14.44 9.73 -23.30
N ASN A 72 -13.95 8.82 -24.12
CA ASN A 72 -13.61 9.09 -25.50
C ASN A 72 -14.84 8.86 -26.41
N THR A 73 -15.56 9.92 -26.75
CA THR A 73 -16.73 9.83 -27.64
C THR A 73 -16.42 9.45 -29.09
N GLY A 74 -15.16 9.39 -29.46
CA GLY A 74 -14.70 8.99 -30.80
C GLY A 74 -14.34 7.50 -30.93
N GLY A 75 -14.44 6.71 -29.86
CA GLY A 75 -14.08 5.29 -29.76
C GLY A 75 -13.99 4.84 -28.33
N PRO A 76 -13.57 3.62 -28.04
CA PRO A 76 -13.45 3.14 -26.68
C PRO A 76 -12.37 3.91 -25.89
N GLY A 77 -12.52 3.90 -24.57
CA GLY A 77 -11.52 4.35 -23.59
C GLY A 77 -11.94 5.56 -22.77
N PHE A 78 -11.38 5.63 -21.57
CA PHE A 78 -11.59 6.71 -20.61
C PHE A 78 -10.32 7.05 -19.86
N VAL A 79 -10.29 8.23 -19.21
CA VAL A 79 -9.22 8.67 -18.32
C VAL A 79 -9.83 9.32 -17.08
N ILE A 80 -9.36 8.94 -15.90
CA ILE A 80 -9.73 9.50 -14.61
C ILE A 80 -8.59 10.40 -14.14
N VAL A 81 -8.86 11.70 -14.00
CA VAL A 81 -7.87 12.73 -13.64
C VAL A 81 -8.18 13.26 -12.25
N ALA A 82 -7.17 13.37 -11.39
CA ALA A 82 -7.30 13.94 -10.05
C ALA A 82 -7.79 15.39 -10.10
N GLY A 83 -8.62 15.75 -9.14
CA GLY A 83 -9.15 17.11 -8.93
C GLY A 83 -8.28 17.95 -7.98
N ASP A 84 -7.11 17.44 -7.60
CA ASP A 84 -6.12 18.12 -6.75
C ASP A 84 -4.72 17.67 -7.10
N ASP A 85 -3.77 18.60 -7.12
CA ASP A 85 -2.39 18.29 -7.51
C ASP A 85 -1.55 17.68 -6.37
N VAL A 86 -2.13 17.46 -5.22
CA VAL A 86 -1.55 16.65 -4.14
C VAL A 86 -1.53 15.15 -4.51
N ALA A 87 -2.42 14.72 -5.40
CA ALA A 87 -2.55 13.36 -5.89
C ALA A 87 -1.88 13.18 -7.26
N MET A 88 -1.61 11.93 -7.65
CA MET A 88 -1.15 11.61 -9.00
C MET A 88 -2.13 12.15 -10.06
N PRO A 89 -1.64 12.72 -11.18
CA PRO A 89 -2.48 13.39 -12.16
C PRO A 89 -3.52 12.47 -12.81
N VAL A 90 -3.18 11.21 -13.09
CA VAL A 90 -4.09 10.20 -13.62
C VAL A 90 -4.25 9.11 -12.58
N LEU A 91 -5.50 8.80 -12.20
CA LEU A 91 -5.82 7.79 -11.19
C LEU A 91 -6.13 6.43 -11.82
N GLY A 92 -6.65 6.44 -13.04
CA GLY A 92 -6.95 5.24 -13.79
C GLY A 92 -7.32 5.57 -15.24
N TYR A 93 -7.21 4.58 -16.11
CA TYR A 93 -7.54 4.71 -17.52
C TYR A 93 -7.83 3.37 -18.20
N SER A 94 -8.50 3.44 -19.33
CA SER A 94 -8.62 2.34 -20.29
C SER A 94 -8.52 2.90 -21.70
N PHE A 95 -7.94 2.13 -22.63
CA PHE A 95 -7.99 2.42 -24.08
C PHE A 95 -8.94 1.48 -24.82
N GLU A 96 -9.49 0.48 -24.11
CA GLU A 96 -10.30 -0.60 -24.67
C GLU A 96 -11.77 -0.55 -24.27
N HIS A 97 -12.08 0.03 -23.10
CA HIS A 97 -13.41 -0.01 -22.49
C HIS A 97 -13.94 1.40 -22.21
N GLU A 98 -15.25 1.60 -22.38
CA GLU A 98 -15.94 2.86 -22.08
C GLU A 98 -16.24 2.96 -20.58
N PHE A 99 -16.40 4.19 -20.08
CA PHE A 99 -16.87 4.45 -18.74
C PHE A 99 -18.40 4.67 -18.74
N SER A 100 -19.14 3.73 -18.19
CA SER A 100 -20.60 3.83 -18.09
C SER A 100 -21.05 4.15 -16.67
N LYS A 101 -21.45 5.40 -16.45
CA LYS A 101 -21.93 5.87 -15.14
C LYS A 101 -23.22 5.18 -14.67
N ASP A 102 -24.06 4.71 -15.61
CA ASP A 102 -25.36 4.12 -15.30
C ASP A 102 -25.24 2.65 -14.85
N ASN A 103 -24.10 1.99 -15.13
CA ASN A 103 -23.84 0.59 -14.83
C ASN A 103 -22.45 0.38 -14.25
N LEU A 104 -22.03 1.24 -13.30
CA LEU A 104 -20.71 1.07 -12.66
C LEU A 104 -20.63 -0.27 -11.94
N PRO A 105 -19.58 -1.08 -12.20
CA PRO A 105 -19.24 -2.22 -11.37
C PRO A 105 -19.16 -1.81 -9.89
N ALA A 106 -19.74 -2.62 -9.00
CA ALA A 106 -19.81 -2.27 -7.58
C ALA A 106 -18.42 -2.08 -6.95
N ASN A 107 -17.46 -2.90 -7.37
CA ASN A 107 -16.05 -2.81 -6.95
C ASN A 107 -15.35 -1.56 -7.54
N LEU A 108 -15.59 -1.19 -8.80
CA LEU A 108 -15.09 0.07 -9.35
C LEU A 108 -15.71 1.27 -8.61
N LYS A 109 -17.01 1.21 -8.30
CA LYS A 109 -17.67 2.26 -7.51
C LYS A 109 -17.01 2.41 -6.13
N ALA A 110 -16.71 1.32 -5.44
CA ALA A 110 -16.00 1.33 -4.16
C ALA A 110 -14.59 1.92 -4.30
N TRP A 111 -13.87 1.56 -5.37
CA TRP A 111 -12.55 2.16 -5.68
C TRP A 111 -12.67 3.67 -5.93
N LEU A 112 -13.67 4.13 -6.67
CA LEU A 112 -13.92 5.55 -6.92
C LEU A 112 -14.25 6.32 -5.62
N GLU A 113 -15.05 5.73 -4.72
CA GLU A 113 -15.34 6.28 -3.40
C GLU A 113 -14.06 6.39 -2.56
N TYR A 114 -13.24 5.35 -2.53
CA TYR A 114 -11.95 5.32 -1.87
C TYR A 114 -11.02 6.44 -2.39
N MET A 115 -10.84 6.57 -3.72
CA MET A 115 -10.01 7.63 -4.32
C MET A 115 -10.51 9.04 -3.97
N ARG A 116 -11.83 9.25 -3.97
CA ARG A 116 -12.44 10.51 -3.53
C ARG A 116 -12.06 10.84 -2.09
N ASP A 117 -12.16 9.87 -1.21
CA ASP A 117 -11.96 10.07 0.22
C ASP A 117 -10.49 10.30 0.55
N GLU A 118 -9.55 9.63 -0.13
CA GLU A 118 -8.11 9.89 -0.02
C GLU A 118 -7.74 11.33 -0.47
N VAL A 119 -8.21 11.76 -1.63
CA VAL A 119 -7.95 13.13 -2.11
C VAL A 119 -8.53 14.17 -1.15
N ASN A 120 -9.75 13.94 -0.63
CA ASN A 120 -10.39 14.85 0.31
C ASN A 120 -9.69 14.88 1.67
N GLU A 121 -9.13 13.75 2.13
CA GLU A 121 -8.33 13.70 3.35
C GLU A 121 -7.02 14.47 3.19
N ALA A 122 -6.31 14.26 2.07
CA ALA A 122 -5.10 15.01 1.76
C ALA A 122 -5.35 16.52 1.74
N ARG A 123 -6.50 16.98 1.20
CA ARG A 123 -6.93 18.38 1.26
C ARG A 123 -7.15 18.87 2.69
N ARG A 124 -7.84 18.07 3.52
CA ARG A 124 -8.17 18.42 4.91
C ARG A 124 -6.94 18.51 5.79
N SER A 125 -6.00 17.59 5.64
CA SER A 125 -4.73 17.57 6.38
C SER A 125 -3.74 18.63 5.90
N GLY A 126 -3.98 19.23 4.73
CA GLY A 126 -3.04 20.17 4.12
C GLY A 126 -1.76 19.46 3.64
N ALA A 127 -1.88 18.21 3.24
CA ALA A 127 -0.78 17.44 2.68
C ALA A 127 -0.17 18.17 1.48
N LYS A 128 1.15 18.02 1.31
CA LYS A 128 1.86 18.59 0.17
C LYS A 128 2.19 17.49 -0.82
N ALA A 129 2.08 17.83 -2.11
CA ALA A 129 2.51 16.92 -3.17
C ALA A 129 3.98 16.55 -3.01
N GLU A 130 4.27 15.28 -3.06
CA GLU A 130 5.64 14.77 -3.09
C GLU A 130 6.34 15.08 -4.41
N SER A 131 7.66 14.92 -4.44
CA SER A 131 8.45 15.27 -5.63
C SER A 131 8.09 14.41 -6.85
N VAL A 132 7.71 13.16 -6.65
CA VAL A 132 7.26 12.24 -7.72
C VAL A 132 5.92 12.70 -8.29
N VAL A 133 4.97 13.07 -7.44
CA VAL A 133 3.66 13.61 -7.83
C VAL A 133 3.84 14.92 -8.62
N THR A 134 4.63 15.86 -8.09
CA THR A 134 4.93 17.12 -8.77
C THR A 134 5.55 16.91 -10.16
N ARG A 135 6.44 15.92 -10.29
CA ARG A 135 7.04 15.54 -11.58
C ARG A 135 6.00 14.96 -12.52
N ALA A 136 5.12 14.07 -12.03
CA ALA A 136 4.06 13.47 -12.83
C ALA A 136 3.11 14.52 -13.43
N TRP A 137 2.75 15.58 -12.69
CA TRP A 137 1.97 16.71 -13.21
C TRP A 137 2.69 17.49 -14.31
N SER A 138 4.02 17.53 -14.28
CA SER A 138 4.81 18.23 -15.30
C SER A 138 5.09 17.39 -16.56
N GLN A 139 5.04 16.05 -16.43
CA GLN A 139 5.34 15.09 -17.47
C GLN A 139 4.31 13.97 -17.46
N VAL A 140 3.11 14.27 -17.98
CA VAL A 140 2.01 13.30 -18.01
C VAL A 140 2.19 12.37 -19.19
N GLU A 141 2.53 11.12 -18.92
CA GLU A 141 2.78 10.07 -19.91
C GLU A 141 2.10 8.76 -19.50
N VAL A 142 1.75 7.94 -20.49
CA VAL A 142 1.23 6.58 -20.27
C VAL A 142 2.39 5.65 -19.97
N GLY A 143 2.28 4.90 -18.89
CA GLY A 143 3.25 3.86 -18.53
C GLY A 143 3.30 2.72 -19.56
N THR A 144 4.46 2.09 -19.68
CA THR A 144 4.64 0.92 -20.54
C THR A 144 4.17 -0.34 -19.78
N PRO A 145 3.27 -1.16 -20.37
CA PRO A 145 2.94 -2.46 -19.80
C PRO A 145 4.18 -3.34 -19.62
N VAL A 146 4.37 -3.84 -18.40
CA VAL A 146 5.46 -4.78 -18.05
C VAL A 146 4.95 -6.22 -18.09
N VAL A 147 3.76 -6.44 -17.53
CA VAL A 147 3.07 -7.73 -17.55
C VAL A 147 1.61 -7.50 -17.92
N GLU A 148 1.08 -8.35 -18.79
CA GLU A 148 -0.35 -8.46 -19.10
C GLU A 148 -0.70 -9.94 -19.23
N LEU A 149 -1.46 -10.47 -18.27
CA LEU A 149 -1.94 -11.85 -18.27
C LEU A 149 -3.34 -11.89 -18.88
N GLU A 150 -3.59 -12.86 -19.75
CA GLU A 150 -4.90 -12.99 -20.40
C GLU A 150 -5.88 -13.71 -19.46
N THR A 151 -6.64 -12.94 -18.66
CA THR A 151 -7.70 -13.46 -17.78
C THR A 151 -9.08 -13.39 -18.45
N ALA A 152 -10.02 -14.21 -17.94
CA ALA A 152 -11.37 -14.28 -18.48
C ALA A 152 -12.21 -13.05 -18.07
N LYS A 153 -12.89 -12.42 -19.03
CA LYS A 153 -13.82 -11.29 -18.81
C LYS A 153 -15.20 -11.81 -18.40
N TRP A 154 -15.29 -12.35 -17.19
CA TRP A 154 -16.49 -12.97 -16.67
C TRP A 154 -17.35 -12.01 -15.83
N ASN A 155 -18.61 -12.39 -15.61
CA ASN A 155 -19.62 -11.61 -14.93
C ASN A 155 -20.25 -12.42 -13.78
N GLN A 156 -21.20 -11.83 -13.05
CA GLN A 156 -21.84 -12.41 -11.87
C GLN A 156 -23.30 -12.85 -12.11
N MET A 157 -23.87 -12.55 -13.28
CA MET A 157 -25.22 -12.92 -13.67
C MET A 157 -25.21 -14.11 -14.66
N GLU A 158 -26.32 -14.39 -15.31
CA GLU A 158 -26.43 -15.47 -16.31
C GLU A 158 -25.42 -15.28 -17.46
N PRO A 159 -24.70 -16.35 -17.87
CA PRO A 159 -24.87 -17.77 -17.49
C PRO A 159 -24.12 -18.20 -16.21
N TYR A 160 -23.35 -17.35 -15.59
CA TYR A 160 -22.42 -17.67 -14.49
C TYR A 160 -23.15 -18.15 -13.22
N ASN A 161 -24.32 -17.57 -12.93
CA ASN A 161 -25.08 -17.85 -11.71
C ASN A 161 -26.16 -18.92 -11.86
N LEU A 162 -26.23 -19.63 -12.98
CA LEU A 162 -27.30 -20.63 -13.25
C LEU A 162 -27.41 -21.73 -12.19
N LEU A 163 -26.33 -22.06 -11.51
CA LEU A 163 -26.29 -23.07 -10.45
C LEU A 163 -26.09 -22.45 -9.05
N CYS A 164 -26.16 -21.15 -8.91
CA CYS A 164 -26.19 -20.51 -7.60
C CYS A 164 -27.51 -20.77 -6.87
N PRO A 165 -27.53 -20.75 -5.54
CA PRO A 165 -28.77 -20.96 -4.76
C PRO A 165 -29.86 -19.97 -5.11
N ILE A 166 -31.13 -20.45 -5.04
CA ILE A 166 -32.30 -19.59 -5.03
C ILE A 166 -32.55 -19.15 -3.58
N VAL A 167 -32.60 -17.86 -3.32
CA VAL A 167 -32.82 -17.29 -2.00
C VAL A 167 -34.09 -16.44 -2.01
N GLY A 168 -35.04 -16.73 -1.11
CA GLY A 168 -36.32 -16.04 -1.08
C GLY A 168 -37.17 -16.21 -2.36
N GLY A 169 -36.89 -17.23 -3.18
CA GLY A 169 -37.53 -17.48 -4.47
C GLY A 169 -36.90 -16.74 -5.65
N GLU A 170 -35.81 -16.03 -5.46
CA GLU A 170 -35.10 -15.25 -6.48
C GLU A 170 -33.70 -15.81 -6.76
N SER A 171 -33.25 -15.64 -8.02
CA SER A 171 -31.85 -15.97 -8.41
C SER A 171 -30.86 -15.06 -7.68
N THR A 172 -29.70 -15.61 -7.35
CA THR A 172 -28.63 -14.85 -6.66
C THR A 172 -27.47 -14.56 -7.60
N TYR A 173 -26.66 -13.55 -7.26
CA TYR A 173 -25.37 -13.32 -7.91
C TYR A 173 -24.36 -14.41 -7.50
N THR A 174 -23.34 -14.66 -8.35
CA THR A 174 -22.18 -15.47 -7.95
C THR A 174 -21.40 -14.83 -6.81
N GLY A 175 -21.35 -13.50 -6.78
CA GLY A 175 -20.53 -12.69 -5.90
C GLY A 175 -19.13 -12.40 -6.46
N CYS A 176 -18.61 -11.21 -6.18
CA CYS A 176 -17.33 -10.74 -6.73
C CYS A 176 -16.16 -11.65 -6.32
N THR A 177 -16.12 -12.14 -5.08
CA THR A 177 -15.05 -13.01 -4.58
C THR A 177 -15.05 -14.36 -5.29
N ALA A 178 -16.22 -15.01 -5.42
CA ALA A 178 -16.32 -16.28 -6.14
C ALA A 178 -15.98 -16.12 -7.63
N THR A 179 -16.40 -15.00 -8.24
CA THR A 179 -16.07 -14.67 -9.63
C THR A 179 -14.56 -14.47 -9.82
N ALA A 180 -13.90 -13.74 -8.92
CA ALA A 180 -12.44 -13.55 -8.96
C ALA A 180 -11.69 -14.88 -8.83
N VAL A 181 -12.10 -15.75 -7.90
CA VAL A 181 -11.54 -17.11 -7.76
C VAL A 181 -11.71 -17.92 -9.04
N ALA A 182 -12.92 -17.90 -9.61
CA ALA A 182 -13.20 -18.64 -10.84
C ALA A 182 -12.39 -18.13 -12.04
N ILE A 183 -12.19 -16.82 -12.17
CA ILE A 183 -11.34 -16.19 -13.20
C ILE A 183 -9.90 -16.69 -13.08
N VAL A 184 -9.33 -16.69 -11.87
CA VAL A 184 -7.97 -17.18 -11.63
C VAL A 184 -7.86 -18.68 -11.87
N MET A 185 -8.84 -19.48 -11.44
CA MET A 185 -8.88 -20.93 -11.74
C MET A 185 -8.98 -21.17 -13.25
N ARG A 186 -9.75 -20.37 -13.98
CA ARG A 186 -9.84 -20.45 -15.44
C ARG A 186 -8.52 -20.09 -16.13
N TYR A 187 -7.81 -19.10 -15.63
CA TYR A 187 -6.46 -18.74 -16.12
C TYR A 187 -5.51 -19.93 -16.04
N HIS A 188 -5.48 -20.61 -14.89
CA HIS A 188 -4.65 -21.82 -14.69
C HIS A 188 -5.20 -23.07 -15.38
N GLN A 189 -6.48 -23.10 -15.79
CA GLN A 189 -7.20 -24.28 -16.23
C GLN A 189 -6.96 -25.47 -15.27
N TRP A 190 -7.19 -25.24 -13.98
CA TRP A 190 -6.88 -26.17 -12.91
C TRP A 190 -7.92 -26.07 -11.77
N PRO A 191 -8.26 -27.19 -11.11
CA PRO A 191 -7.84 -28.58 -11.36
C PRO A 191 -8.61 -29.25 -12.51
N GLU A 192 -8.24 -30.47 -12.89
CA GLU A 192 -9.09 -31.31 -13.76
C GLU A 192 -10.43 -31.60 -13.07
N LYS A 193 -10.38 -31.86 -11.74
CA LYS A 193 -11.55 -32.05 -10.87
C LYS A 193 -11.20 -31.73 -9.41
N GLY A 194 -12.15 -31.21 -8.66
CA GLY A 194 -12.02 -31.03 -7.23
C GLY A 194 -12.10 -32.37 -6.48
N VAL A 195 -11.66 -32.36 -5.22
CA VAL A 195 -11.63 -33.56 -4.35
C VAL A 195 -12.46 -33.36 -3.09
N GLY A 196 -13.03 -34.46 -2.56
CA GLY A 196 -13.79 -34.42 -1.30
C GLY A 196 -15.19 -33.85 -1.44
N THR A 197 -15.68 -33.26 -0.35
CA THR A 197 -17.03 -32.70 -0.26
C THR A 197 -16.93 -31.32 0.39
N LEU A 198 -17.45 -30.30 -0.27
CA LEU A 198 -17.58 -28.97 0.31
C LEU A 198 -18.63 -28.99 1.42
N PRO A 199 -18.37 -28.42 2.60
CA PRO A 199 -19.29 -28.47 3.71
C PRO A 199 -20.57 -27.68 3.41
N GLY A 200 -21.69 -28.17 3.93
CA GLY A 200 -22.93 -27.42 4.00
C GLY A 200 -22.84 -26.30 5.04
N TYR A 201 -23.55 -25.22 4.81
CA TYR A 201 -23.56 -24.08 5.73
C TYR A 201 -24.88 -23.30 5.66
N LYS A 202 -25.08 -22.39 6.62
CA LYS A 202 -26.24 -21.52 6.66
C LYS A 202 -25.81 -20.10 6.29
N ILE A 203 -26.49 -19.51 5.30
CA ILE A 203 -26.30 -18.11 4.94
C ILE A 203 -27.00 -17.17 5.92
N LEU A 204 -26.61 -15.91 5.97
CA LEU A 204 -27.15 -14.91 6.92
C LEU A 204 -28.66 -14.70 6.77
N ARG A 205 -29.20 -14.88 5.56
CA ARG A 205 -30.66 -14.80 5.28
C ARG A 205 -31.46 -15.98 5.80
N GLY A 206 -30.79 -17.04 6.24
CA GLY A 206 -31.39 -18.16 6.97
C GLY A 206 -31.50 -19.47 6.21
N GLU A 207 -31.31 -19.44 4.89
CA GLU A 207 -31.31 -20.66 4.07
C GLU A 207 -30.10 -21.54 4.42
N VAL A 208 -30.32 -22.87 4.40
CA VAL A 208 -29.31 -23.88 4.67
C VAL A 208 -28.89 -24.49 3.34
N LEU A 209 -27.63 -24.31 2.98
CA LEU A 209 -27.04 -24.94 1.81
C LEU A 209 -26.51 -26.33 2.20
N PRO A 210 -26.82 -27.38 1.41
CA PRO A 210 -26.37 -28.73 1.70
C PRO A 210 -24.88 -28.90 1.43
N GLU A 211 -24.32 -30.01 1.90
CA GLU A 211 -22.99 -30.48 1.45
C GLU A 211 -22.98 -30.64 -0.07
N LEU A 212 -21.85 -30.30 -0.70
CA LEU A 212 -21.67 -30.37 -2.13
C LEU A 212 -20.49 -31.30 -2.48
N PRO A 213 -20.76 -32.55 -2.90
CA PRO A 213 -19.72 -33.46 -3.35
C PRO A 213 -19.03 -32.95 -4.62
N LEU A 214 -17.70 -32.96 -4.60
CA LEU A 214 -16.85 -32.70 -5.74
C LEU A 214 -16.51 -34.01 -6.50
N GLY A 215 -15.62 -33.96 -7.49
CA GLY A 215 -15.16 -35.10 -8.26
C GLY A 215 -15.66 -35.13 -9.70
N HIS A 216 -16.52 -34.21 -10.08
CA HIS A 216 -16.83 -33.93 -11.49
C HIS A 216 -15.66 -33.24 -12.18
N THR A 217 -15.52 -33.47 -13.49
CA THR A 217 -14.46 -32.83 -14.30
C THR A 217 -14.91 -31.41 -14.68
N TYR A 218 -14.02 -30.42 -14.51
CA TYR A 218 -14.20 -29.08 -15.03
C TYR A 218 -13.95 -29.05 -16.54
N ASP A 219 -14.92 -28.64 -17.30
CA ASP A 219 -14.83 -28.60 -18.76
C ASP A 219 -14.23 -27.27 -19.25
N TRP A 220 -12.93 -27.10 -19.00
CA TRP A 220 -12.16 -25.90 -19.33
C TRP A 220 -12.28 -25.48 -20.80
N LYS A 221 -12.51 -26.44 -21.71
CA LYS A 221 -12.62 -26.17 -23.17
C LYS A 221 -13.91 -25.44 -23.49
N ASN A 222 -14.98 -25.67 -22.71
CA ASN A 222 -16.26 -25.02 -22.85
C ASN A 222 -16.43 -23.81 -21.91
N MET A 223 -15.33 -23.25 -21.42
CA MET A 223 -15.31 -22.00 -20.66
C MET A 223 -14.55 -20.93 -21.49
N PRO A 224 -15.19 -20.24 -22.45
CA PRO A 224 -14.54 -19.17 -23.21
C PRO A 224 -14.07 -18.04 -22.29
N LEU A 225 -13.10 -17.25 -22.76
CA LEU A 225 -12.60 -16.08 -22.02
C LEU A 225 -13.64 -14.97 -21.91
N GLU A 226 -14.57 -14.93 -22.85
CA GLU A 226 -15.66 -13.97 -22.89
C GLU A 226 -16.96 -14.63 -23.34
N TYR A 227 -18.06 -14.33 -22.65
CA TYR A 227 -19.39 -14.80 -23.04
C TYR A 227 -20.15 -13.66 -23.72
N PRO A 228 -20.53 -13.82 -25.01
CA PRO A 228 -21.36 -12.81 -25.66
C PRO A 228 -22.72 -12.73 -24.96
N TYR A 229 -23.34 -11.55 -24.97
CA TYR A 229 -24.66 -11.32 -24.36
C TYR A 229 -25.73 -12.34 -24.84
N MET A 230 -25.61 -12.79 -26.10
CA MET A 230 -26.39 -13.90 -26.67
C MET A 230 -25.46 -14.74 -27.55
N GLY A 231 -25.65 -16.04 -27.57
CA GLY A 231 -24.96 -16.92 -28.51
C GLY A 231 -23.97 -17.91 -27.91
N TYR A 232 -23.89 -18.01 -26.59
CA TYR A 232 -23.20 -19.12 -25.93
C TYR A 232 -24.05 -20.39 -25.96
N SER A 233 -23.40 -21.55 -26.02
CA SER A 233 -24.06 -22.86 -25.99
C SER A 233 -24.46 -23.25 -24.55
N GLN A 234 -25.40 -24.19 -24.43
CA GLN A 234 -25.76 -24.75 -23.11
C GLN A 234 -24.57 -25.45 -22.44
N ALA A 235 -23.66 -26.04 -23.22
CA ALA A 235 -22.44 -26.65 -22.69
C ALA A 235 -21.53 -25.61 -22.05
N GLU A 236 -21.30 -24.47 -22.70
CA GLU A 236 -20.52 -23.36 -22.17
C GLU A 236 -21.16 -22.78 -20.92
N ALA A 237 -22.48 -22.55 -20.94
CA ALA A 237 -23.22 -22.05 -19.79
C ALA A 237 -23.11 -22.98 -18.58
N ASN A 238 -23.31 -24.29 -18.79
CA ASN A 238 -23.18 -25.29 -17.72
C ASN A 238 -21.77 -25.40 -17.18
N ALA A 239 -20.74 -25.32 -18.06
CA ALA A 239 -19.35 -25.43 -17.65
C ALA A 239 -18.97 -24.33 -16.66
N VAL A 240 -19.25 -23.06 -17.00
CA VAL A 240 -18.92 -21.93 -16.12
C VAL A 240 -19.77 -21.92 -14.85
N ALA A 241 -21.06 -22.25 -14.95
CA ALA A 241 -21.96 -22.27 -13.79
C ALA A 241 -21.55 -23.31 -12.74
N VAL A 242 -21.04 -24.49 -13.17
CA VAL A 242 -20.50 -25.51 -12.25
C VAL A 242 -19.30 -24.94 -11.49
N LEU A 243 -18.34 -24.33 -12.18
CA LEU A 243 -17.17 -23.73 -11.54
C LEU A 243 -17.55 -22.62 -10.56
N MET A 244 -18.44 -21.71 -10.99
CA MET A 244 -18.90 -20.59 -10.15
C MET A 244 -19.59 -21.06 -8.87
N ARG A 245 -20.48 -22.06 -8.98
CA ARG A 245 -21.14 -22.69 -7.84
C ARG A 245 -20.11 -23.25 -6.85
N ASP A 246 -19.15 -24.03 -7.35
CA ASP A 246 -18.15 -24.69 -6.50
C ASP A 246 -17.25 -23.67 -5.82
N CYS A 247 -16.82 -22.61 -6.53
CA CYS A 247 -16.08 -21.50 -5.95
C CYS A 247 -16.88 -20.82 -4.83
N GLY A 248 -18.17 -20.53 -5.05
CA GLY A 248 -19.00 -19.89 -4.04
C GLY A 248 -19.21 -20.75 -2.80
N TRP A 249 -19.45 -22.06 -2.93
CA TRP A 249 -19.52 -22.98 -1.79
C TRP A 249 -18.21 -23.08 -1.04
N MET A 250 -17.10 -23.18 -1.76
CA MET A 250 -15.76 -23.35 -1.21
C MET A 250 -15.36 -22.20 -0.27
N ILE A 251 -15.85 -20.99 -0.55
CA ILE A 251 -15.53 -19.78 0.23
C ILE A 251 -16.68 -19.34 1.13
N PHE A 252 -17.68 -20.17 1.35
CA PHE A 252 -18.86 -19.88 2.19
C PHE A 252 -19.59 -18.59 1.79
N SER A 253 -19.87 -18.42 0.50
CA SER A 253 -20.56 -17.22 0.00
C SER A 253 -21.93 -17.01 0.68
N ASP A 254 -22.15 -15.80 1.20
CA ASP A 254 -23.44 -15.36 1.70
C ASP A 254 -24.29 -14.84 0.54
N TYR A 255 -25.06 -15.74 -0.05
CA TYR A 255 -25.78 -15.49 -1.29
C TYR A 255 -26.94 -14.51 -1.11
N GLY A 256 -26.98 -13.48 -1.96
CA GLY A 256 -28.04 -12.49 -2.02
C GLY A 256 -28.72 -12.40 -3.38
N PRO A 257 -30.05 -12.16 -3.42
CA PRO A 257 -30.83 -12.02 -4.65
C PRO A 257 -30.30 -10.95 -5.59
N VAL A 258 -30.49 -11.17 -6.90
CA VAL A 258 -30.20 -10.17 -7.92
C VAL A 258 -31.03 -8.91 -7.64
N GLY A 259 -30.40 -7.72 -7.69
CA GLY A 259 -31.05 -6.46 -7.34
C GLY A 259 -31.08 -6.11 -5.84
N SER A 260 -30.52 -6.98 -4.97
CA SER A 260 -30.31 -6.69 -3.54
C SER A 260 -28.88 -6.19 -3.28
N SER A 261 -28.43 -6.25 -2.01
CA SER A 261 -27.05 -5.96 -1.61
C SER A 261 -26.00 -6.92 -2.19
N GLY A 262 -26.41 -7.92 -2.96
CA GLY A 262 -25.54 -8.87 -3.64
C GLY A 262 -25.12 -10.07 -2.78
N THR A 263 -24.18 -10.84 -3.32
CA THR A 263 -23.56 -12.00 -2.68
C THR A 263 -22.17 -11.60 -2.18
N SER A 264 -21.81 -11.92 -0.94
CA SER A 264 -20.54 -11.57 -0.32
C SER A 264 -19.77 -12.80 0.17
N ALA A 265 -18.44 -12.72 0.23
CA ALA A 265 -17.57 -13.71 0.86
C ALA A 265 -16.25 -13.06 1.29
N PHE A 266 -15.59 -13.67 2.28
CA PHE A 266 -14.29 -13.22 2.75
C PHE A 266 -13.15 -13.90 1.97
N THR A 267 -12.17 -13.11 1.54
CA THR A 267 -10.93 -13.60 0.90
C THR A 267 -10.14 -14.57 1.78
N LEU A 268 -10.28 -14.45 3.10
CA LEU A 268 -9.64 -15.32 4.10
C LEU A 268 -9.93 -16.81 3.89
N TYR A 269 -11.09 -17.17 3.33
CA TYR A 269 -11.46 -18.57 3.08
C TYR A 269 -10.84 -19.16 1.80
N ILE A 270 -10.33 -18.33 0.90
CA ILE A 270 -9.81 -18.76 -0.39
C ILE A 270 -8.62 -19.72 -0.25
N PRO A 271 -7.56 -19.43 0.54
CA PRO A 271 -6.41 -20.32 0.65
C PRO A 271 -6.78 -21.73 1.10
N ALA A 272 -7.57 -21.84 2.16
CA ALA A 272 -8.02 -23.14 2.68
C ALA A 272 -8.85 -23.91 1.66
N GLY A 273 -9.74 -23.23 0.93
CA GLY A 273 -10.56 -23.83 -0.12
C GLY A 273 -9.73 -24.36 -1.28
N LEU A 274 -8.86 -23.51 -1.83
CA LEU A 274 -7.99 -23.88 -2.97
C LEU A 274 -7.05 -25.03 -2.64
N THR A 275 -6.43 -25.03 -1.47
CA THR A 275 -5.47 -26.04 -1.07
C THR A 275 -6.14 -27.38 -0.70
N THR A 276 -7.27 -27.33 -0.01
CA THR A 276 -7.96 -28.53 0.49
C THR A 276 -8.73 -29.27 -0.62
N TYR A 277 -9.39 -28.52 -1.50
CA TYR A 277 -10.34 -29.09 -2.44
C TYR A 277 -9.93 -29.03 -3.91
N MET A 278 -9.05 -28.07 -4.27
CA MET A 278 -8.74 -27.77 -5.67
C MET A 278 -7.29 -28.07 -6.06
N GLY A 279 -6.49 -28.67 -5.16
CA GLY A 279 -5.11 -29.09 -5.46
C GLY A 279 -4.20 -27.94 -5.86
N TYR A 280 -4.42 -26.76 -5.28
CA TYR A 280 -3.49 -25.63 -5.36
C TYR A 280 -2.39 -25.75 -4.30
N ASP A 281 -1.29 -25.07 -4.55
CA ASP A 281 -0.11 -25.08 -3.70
C ASP A 281 -0.41 -24.49 -2.32
N LYS A 282 0.16 -25.11 -1.29
CA LYS A 282 -0.03 -24.68 0.10
C LYS A 282 0.69 -23.38 0.46
N ARG A 283 1.41 -22.75 -0.47
CA ARG A 283 1.94 -21.38 -0.34
C ARG A 283 0.88 -20.30 -0.58
N VAL A 284 -0.31 -20.67 -1.05
CA VAL A 284 -1.45 -19.72 -1.17
C VAL A 284 -1.78 -19.14 0.19
N ARG A 285 -1.85 -17.80 0.28
CA ARG A 285 -2.17 -17.08 1.51
C ARG A 285 -2.87 -15.75 1.24
N THR A 286 -3.63 -15.28 2.22
CA THR A 286 -4.16 -13.92 2.23
C THR A 286 -3.24 -13.04 3.06
N ILE A 287 -2.85 -11.90 2.50
CA ILE A 287 -2.03 -10.88 3.16
C ILE A 287 -2.79 -9.56 3.21
N SER A 288 -2.57 -8.78 4.27
CA SER A 288 -3.18 -7.44 4.44
C SER A 288 -2.17 -6.35 4.09
N ARG A 289 -2.63 -5.34 3.36
CA ARG A 289 -1.83 -4.18 2.91
C ARG A 289 -1.13 -3.48 4.08
N ASN A 290 -1.79 -3.38 5.21
CA ASN A 290 -1.29 -2.64 6.38
C ASN A 290 -0.03 -3.25 7.00
N GLY A 291 0.23 -4.54 6.77
CA GLY A 291 1.44 -5.22 7.26
C GLY A 291 2.71 -4.90 6.47
N TYR A 292 2.61 -4.16 5.36
CA TYR A 292 3.70 -3.96 4.41
C TYR A 292 3.85 -2.48 4.05
N THR A 293 5.10 -2.04 3.83
CA THR A 293 5.35 -0.73 3.22
C THR A 293 4.80 -0.69 1.79
N THR A 294 4.60 0.50 1.25
CA THR A 294 4.13 0.67 -0.14
C THR A 294 5.07 -0.01 -1.14
N SER A 295 6.37 0.11 -0.94
CA SER A 295 7.38 -0.53 -1.78
C SER A 295 7.34 -2.06 -1.68
N GLU A 296 7.23 -2.63 -0.46
CA GLU A 296 7.09 -4.08 -0.26
C GLU A 296 5.81 -4.61 -0.91
N TRP A 297 4.69 -3.90 -0.73
CA TRP A 297 3.41 -4.29 -1.32
C TRP A 297 3.45 -4.33 -2.84
N ASN A 298 3.96 -3.27 -3.48
CA ASN A 298 4.13 -3.24 -4.93
C ASN A 298 5.04 -4.38 -5.40
N SER A 299 6.17 -4.60 -4.72
CA SER A 299 7.08 -5.70 -5.06
C SER A 299 6.42 -7.09 -4.97
N LEU A 300 5.54 -7.30 -3.98
CA LEU A 300 4.78 -8.54 -3.84
C LEU A 300 3.79 -8.71 -5.00
N MET A 301 2.98 -7.69 -5.30
CA MET A 301 1.98 -7.76 -6.39
C MET A 301 2.66 -7.96 -7.75
N GLN A 302 3.73 -7.21 -8.04
CA GLN A 302 4.50 -7.34 -9.28
C GLN A 302 5.17 -8.70 -9.39
N GLY A 303 5.79 -9.20 -8.31
CA GLY A 303 6.42 -10.53 -8.28
C GLY A 303 5.44 -11.68 -8.54
N GLU A 304 4.18 -11.57 -8.10
CA GLU A 304 3.12 -12.52 -8.45
C GLU A 304 2.81 -12.48 -9.96
N LEU A 305 2.61 -11.28 -10.50
CA LEU A 305 2.27 -11.09 -11.91
C LEU A 305 3.41 -11.54 -12.83
N GLU A 306 4.67 -11.20 -12.51
CA GLU A 306 5.86 -11.67 -13.23
C GLU A 306 6.02 -13.19 -13.20
N SER A 307 5.52 -13.80 -12.14
CA SER A 307 5.48 -15.28 -11.99
C SER A 307 4.27 -15.92 -12.66
N ASN A 308 3.53 -15.17 -13.49
CA ASN A 308 2.29 -15.62 -14.15
C ASN A 308 1.20 -16.08 -13.15
N ARG A 309 1.07 -15.39 -12.03
CA ARG A 309 0.05 -15.64 -11.02
C ARG A 309 -0.84 -14.38 -10.90
N PRO A 310 -2.04 -14.37 -11.51
CA PRO A 310 -3.01 -13.31 -11.27
C PRO A 310 -3.36 -13.24 -9.79
N VAL A 311 -3.49 -12.03 -9.26
CA VAL A 311 -3.75 -11.77 -7.84
C VAL A 311 -5.23 -11.52 -7.63
N ILE A 312 -5.84 -12.20 -6.66
CA ILE A 312 -7.18 -11.81 -6.18
C ILE A 312 -6.97 -10.71 -5.15
N TYR A 313 -7.44 -9.52 -5.48
CA TYR A 313 -7.31 -8.34 -4.66
C TYR A 313 -8.66 -7.94 -4.08
N SER A 314 -8.70 -7.50 -2.84
CA SER A 314 -9.92 -6.97 -2.24
C SER A 314 -9.65 -5.64 -1.53
N GLY A 315 -10.65 -4.79 -1.54
CA GLY A 315 -10.68 -3.57 -0.77
C GLY A 315 -12.05 -3.40 -0.14
N PHE A 316 -12.09 -2.72 1.00
CA PHE A 316 -13.32 -2.48 1.74
C PHE A 316 -13.57 -0.98 1.87
N ASN A 317 -14.83 -0.60 1.84
CA ASN A 317 -15.31 0.65 2.41
C ASN A 317 -16.30 0.32 3.55
N ASP A 318 -16.77 1.32 4.28
CA ASP A 318 -17.69 1.14 5.41
C ASP A 318 -19.00 0.40 5.07
N ASN A 319 -19.32 0.23 3.79
CA ASN A 319 -20.59 -0.33 3.32
C ASN A 319 -20.46 -1.72 2.70
N ALA A 320 -19.32 -2.08 2.08
CA ALA A 320 -19.14 -3.36 1.41
C ALA A 320 -17.67 -3.68 1.11
N GLY A 321 -17.32 -4.97 1.14
CA GLY A 321 -16.07 -5.49 0.59
C GLY A 321 -16.23 -5.91 -0.87
N HIS A 322 -15.22 -5.63 -1.68
CA HIS A 322 -15.22 -5.98 -3.10
C HIS A 322 -13.93 -6.65 -3.52
N ALA A 323 -14.04 -7.77 -4.23
CA ALA A 323 -12.91 -8.49 -4.80
C ALA A 323 -12.86 -8.30 -6.33
N PHE A 324 -11.63 -8.30 -6.86
CA PHE A 324 -11.32 -8.20 -8.29
C PHE A 324 -9.98 -8.90 -8.58
N VAL A 325 -9.58 -8.95 -9.83
CA VAL A 325 -8.32 -9.61 -10.22
C VAL A 325 -7.33 -8.56 -10.73
N LEU A 326 -6.11 -8.58 -10.22
CA LEU A 326 -4.98 -7.91 -10.85
C LEU A 326 -4.34 -8.90 -11.83
N ASP A 327 -4.24 -8.53 -13.08
CA ASP A 327 -3.71 -9.39 -14.15
C ASP A 327 -2.62 -8.73 -14.99
N GLY A 328 -2.11 -7.57 -14.55
CA GLY A 328 -1.00 -6.89 -15.19
C GLY A 328 -0.58 -5.63 -14.45
N TYR A 329 0.51 -5.02 -14.90
CA TYR A 329 0.96 -3.72 -14.40
C TYR A 329 1.87 -3.00 -15.40
N THR A 330 2.04 -1.68 -15.21
CA THR A 330 2.93 -0.83 -15.98
C THR A 330 4.17 -0.43 -15.18
N ASP A 331 5.20 0.06 -15.86
CA ASP A 331 6.41 0.63 -15.25
C ASP A 331 6.18 1.87 -14.38
N GLN A 332 4.94 2.39 -14.35
CA GLN A 332 4.49 3.49 -13.48
C GLN A 332 3.55 3.02 -12.37
N ASN A 333 3.55 1.72 -12.02
CA ASN A 333 2.72 1.12 -10.96
C ASN A 333 1.20 1.26 -11.16
N TYR A 334 0.72 1.43 -12.40
CA TYR A 334 -0.69 1.20 -12.69
C TYR A 334 -0.92 -0.30 -12.83
N TYR A 335 -1.87 -0.83 -12.08
CA TYR A 335 -2.26 -2.23 -12.14
C TYR A 335 -3.43 -2.41 -13.11
N ARG A 336 -3.33 -3.42 -13.97
CA ARG A 336 -4.43 -3.83 -14.82
C ARG A 336 -5.43 -4.61 -14.00
N VAL A 337 -6.66 -4.10 -13.96
CA VAL A 337 -7.75 -4.60 -13.12
C VAL A 337 -8.84 -5.20 -13.98
N ASN A 338 -9.17 -6.46 -13.70
CA ASN A 338 -10.35 -7.14 -14.18
C ASN A 338 -11.41 -7.10 -13.05
N TRP A 339 -12.43 -6.29 -13.21
CA TRP A 339 -13.45 -6.07 -12.20
C TRP A 339 -14.42 -7.25 -12.01
N GLY A 340 -14.40 -8.25 -12.89
CA GLY A 340 -15.34 -9.39 -12.84
C GLY A 340 -16.77 -9.01 -13.26
N TRP A 341 -16.92 -8.07 -14.20
CA TRP A 341 -18.18 -7.57 -14.72
C TRP A 341 -18.25 -7.63 -16.26
N GLY A 342 -17.72 -8.69 -16.84
CA GLY A 342 -17.75 -8.92 -18.29
C GLY A 342 -16.84 -7.98 -19.08
N GLY A 343 -15.74 -7.54 -18.50
CA GLY A 343 -14.83 -6.58 -19.11
C GLY A 343 -15.25 -5.11 -18.95
N TYR A 344 -16.36 -4.86 -18.30
CA TYR A 344 -16.90 -3.49 -18.16
C TYR A 344 -15.97 -2.64 -17.32
N CYS A 345 -15.50 -1.53 -17.86
CA CYS A 345 -14.55 -0.60 -17.25
C CYS A 345 -13.21 -1.23 -16.84
N ASP A 346 -12.85 -2.41 -17.35
CA ASP A 346 -11.51 -2.96 -17.11
C ASP A 346 -10.47 -2.01 -17.68
N GLY A 347 -9.34 -1.89 -17.00
CA GLY A 347 -8.30 -0.92 -17.36
C GLY A 347 -7.16 -0.92 -16.37
N TYR A 348 -6.38 0.15 -16.37
CA TYR A 348 -5.26 0.37 -15.50
C TYR A 348 -5.60 1.38 -14.41
N PHE A 349 -5.34 1.02 -13.16
CA PHE A 349 -5.70 1.83 -11.99
C PHE A 349 -4.56 1.86 -10.97
N LEU A 350 -4.43 2.98 -10.27
CA LEU A 350 -3.58 3.06 -9.09
C LEU A 350 -4.27 2.36 -7.90
N LEU A 351 -3.48 1.71 -7.05
CA LEU A 351 -3.97 1.15 -5.78
C LEU A 351 -3.90 2.17 -4.64
N THR A 352 -3.21 3.29 -4.84
CA THR A 352 -3.14 4.46 -3.95
C THR A 352 -2.98 5.73 -4.78
N VAL A 353 -3.51 6.87 -4.31
CA VAL A 353 -3.48 8.14 -5.07
C VAL A 353 -2.31 9.05 -4.73
N LEU A 354 -1.71 8.91 -3.53
CA LEU A 354 -0.78 9.92 -3.02
C LEU A 354 0.65 9.70 -3.50
N ASP A 355 1.17 8.50 -3.36
CA ASP A 355 2.47 8.11 -3.90
C ASP A 355 2.52 6.61 -4.18
N PRO A 356 2.55 6.18 -5.44
CA PRO A 356 2.65 4.76 -5.78
C PRO A 356 4.06 4.18 -5.57
N GLU A 357 5.10 4.99 -5.34
CA GLU A 357 6.50 4.54 -5.20
C GLU A 357 7.07 4.76 -3.80
N GLY A 358 6.48 5.62 -2.99
CA GLY A 358 7.03 6.08 -1.75
C GLY A 358 6.08 6.08 -0.57
N GLN A 359 6.56 6.63 0.51
CA GLN A 359 5.84 6.75 1.77
C GLN A 359 4.60 7.62 1.59
N GLY A 360 3.43 7.01 1.71
CA GLY A 360 2.19 7.74 1.87
C GLY A 360 2.19 8.49 3.19
N SER A 361 2.76 9.69 3.23
CA SER A 361 2.72 10.59 4.39
C SER A 361 1.32 11.20 4.62
N GLY A 362 0.28 10.52 4.19
CA GLY A 362 -1.11 10.83 4.42
C GLY A 362 -1.78 10.03 5.53
N GLY A 363 -0.99 9.35 6.36
CA GLY A 363 -1.46 8.63 7.54
C GLY A 363 -1.91 9.58 8.66
N SER A 364 -2.98 10.33 8.47
CA SER A 364 -3.81 10.74 9.58
C SER A 364 -4.71 9.56 9.95
N GLU A 365 -4.89 9.36 11.23
CA GLU A 365 -5.79 8.43 11.91
C GLU A 365 -6.99 8.00 11.05
N GLY A 366 -7.00 6.77 10.54
CA GLY A 366 -8.09 6.24 9.74
C GLY A 366 -7.89 6.28 8.23
N GLY A 367 -6.65 6.33 7.73
CA GLY A 367 -6.36 6.21 6.30
C GLY A 367 -6.97 4.93 5.72
N TYR A 368 -7.67 5.04 4.61
CA TYR A 368 -8.39 3.98 3.89
C TYR A 368 -7.51 2.84 3.32
N ASN A 369 -6.23 2.78 3.68
CA ASN A 369 -5.38 1.61 3.49
C ASN A 369 -5.77 0.43 4.40
N MET A 370 -6.60 0.69 5.41
CA MET A 370 -7.14 -0.32 6.33
C MET A 370 -8.19 -1.14 5.58
N TYR A 371 -7.93 -2.35 5.25
CA TYR A 371 -8.84 -3.33 4.62
C TYR A 371 -8.54 -3.67 3.15
N GLN A 372 -7.35 -3.37 2.64
CA GLN A 372 -6.91 -3.95 1.37
C GLN A 372 -6.21 -5.28 1.65
N ASP A 373 -6.72 -6.34 1.04
CA ASP A 373 -6.15 -7.68 1.14
C ASP A 373 -5.80 -8.21 -0.26
N ALA A 374 -4.83 -9.08 -0.32
CA ALA A 374 -4.48 -9.82 -1.52
C ALA A 374 -4.34 -11.31 -1.23
N VAL A 375 -4.87 -12.15 -2.11
CA VAL A 375 -4.59 -13.58 -2.11
C VAL A 375 -3.49 -13.84 -3.13
N ILE A 376 -2.35 -14.30 -2.64
CA ILE A 376 -1.11 -14.51 -3.42
C ILE A 376 -0.63 -15.95 -3.32
N GLY A 377 0.36 -16.31 -4.16
CA GLY A 377 0.89 -17.68 -4.23
C GLY A 377 -0.05 -18.66 -4.94
N ILE A 378 -1.03 -18.18 -5.72
CA ILE A 378 -2.02 -19.02 -6.38
C ILE A 378 -1.37 -19.72 -7.57
N GLN A 379 -1.02 -20.98 -7.42
CA GLN A 379 -0.44 -21.85 -8.46
C GLN A 379 -0.80 -23.30 -8.22
N LYS A 380 -0.61 -24.14 -9.24
CA LYS A 380 -0.76 -25.60 -9.10
C LYS A 380 0.21 -26.11 -8.05
N ASP A 381 -0.20 -27.10 -7.26
CA ASP A 381 0.66 -27.71 -6.25
C ASP A 381 1.89 -28.36 -6.92
N ASP A 382 3.08 -27.94 -6.53
CA ASP A 382 4.37 -28.47 -6.97
C ASP A 382 5.07 -29.28 -5.85
N GLY A 383 4.39 -29.51 -4.72
CA GLY A 383 4.90 -30.22 -3.55
C GLY A 383 5.82 -29.39 -2.66
N GLY A 384 5.87 -28.07 -2.84
CA GLY A 384 6.66 -27.14 -2.01
C GLY A 384 6.25 -27.15 -0.54
N ALA A 385 7.10 -26.58 0.33
CA ALA A 385 6.77 -26.35 1.74
C ALA A 385 5.81 -25.16 1.89
N TYR A 386 5.15 -25.04 3.05
CA TYR A 386 4.45 -23.82 3.41
C TYR A 386 5.40 -22.63 3.36
N PHE A 387 4.88 -21.48 2.97
CA PHE A 387 5.62 -20.22 3.06
C PHE A 387 5.60 -19.75 4.52
N GLU A 388 6.77 -19.50 5.09
CA GLU A 388 6.92 -19.05 6.46
C GLU A 388 7.29 -17.57 6.48
N GLU A 389 6.52 -16.79 7.22
CA GLU A 389 6.79 -15.37 7.46
C GLU A 389 6.15 -14.94 8.78
N LEU A 390 6.94 -14.31 9.65
CA LEU A 390 6.44 -13.59 10.80
C LEU A 390 6.66 -12.09 10.59
N ARG A 391 5.63 -11.30 10.87
CA ARG A 391 5.68 -9.83 10.79
C ARG A 391 5.01 -9.20 12.00
N TYR A 392 5.41 -7.99 12.32
CA TYR A 392 4.60 -7.15 13.18
C TYR A 392 3.36 -6.73 12.40
N GLY A 393 2.19 -6.94 12.99
CA GLY A 393 0.92 -6.70 12.33
C GLY A 393 0.47 -5.25 12.42
N GLU A 394 -0.79 -5.04 12.03
CA GLU A 394 -1.43 -3.74 11.97
C GLU A 394 -1.57 -3.07 13.33
N ARG A 395 -1.59 -1.75 13.32
CA ARG A 395 -1.97 -0.91 14.44
C ARG A 395 -3.48 -0.65 14.37
N PHE A 396 -4.26 -1.16 15.32
CA PHE A 396 -5.72 -0.99 15.35
C PHE A 396 -6.18 0.29 16.05
N SER A 397 -5.31 0.93 16.82
CA SER A 397 -5.58 2.21 17.48
C SER A 397 -4.28 2.96 17.74
N GLU A 398 -4.34 4.27 17.94
CA GLU A 398 -3.18 5.10 18.29
C GLU A 398 -2.50 4.72 19.60
N GLN A 399 -3.25 4.13 20.52
CA GLN A 399 -2.74 3.69 21.81
C GLN A 399 -2.08 2.30 21.74
N GLU A 400 -2.24 1.58 20.64
CA GLU A 400 -1.69 0.22 20.48
C GLU A 400 -0.24 0.30 19.97
N VAL A 401 0.66 -0.38 20.67
CA VAL A 401 2.06 -0.50 20.25
C VAL A 401 2.16 -1.55 19.16
N CYS A 402 2.58 -1.14 17.97
CA CYS A 402 3.00 -2.04 16.90
C CYS A 402 4.51 -2.21 16.95
N GLY A 403 4.97 -3.46 16.99
CA GLY A 403 6.40 -3.77 17.03
C GLY A 403 6.99 -3.75 18.43
N LEU A 404 8.17 -3.16 18.56
CA LEU A 404 8.97 -3.17 19.79
C LEU A 404 8.85 -1.85 20.54
N SER A 405 8.77 -1.91 21.86
CA SER A 405 8.86 -0.72 22.70
C SER A 405 9.47 -1.01 24.07
N VAL A 406 9.92 0.05 24.74
CA VAL A 406 10.43 0.05 26.11
C VAL A 406 9.90 1.28 26.82
N ASP A 407 9.55 1.16 28.09
CA ASP A 407 8.97 2.27 28.88
C ASP A 407 10.03 3.28 29.33
N GLU A 408 11.30 2.85 29.49
CA GLU A 408 12.39 3.68 29.97
C GLU A 408 13.62 3.58 29.04
N PRO A 409 14.51 4.58 29.04
CA PRO A 409 15.76 4.52 28.28
C PRO A 409 16.61 3.31 28.68
N VAL A 410 17.04 2.56 27.68
CA VAL A 410 17.83 1.33 27.86
C VAL A 410 19.24 1.68 28.33
N VAL A 411 19.69 1.04 29.41
CA VAL A 411 21.03 1.24 30.00
C VAL A 411 21.71 -0.11 30.16
N SER A 412 22.96 -0.22 29.66
CA SER A 412 23.76 -1.43 29.81
C SER A 412 23.89 -1.84 31.29
N GLY A 413 23.72 -3.13 31.57
CA GLY A 413 23.79 -3.72 32.92
C GLY A 413 22.53 -3.52 33.77
N LYS A 414 21.51 -2.81 33.28
CA LYS A 414 20.22 -2.66 33.99
C LYS A 414 19.13 -3.50 33.33
N PRO A 415 18.34 -4.26 34.13
CA PRO A 415 17.17 -4.95 33.61
C PRO A 415 16.11 -3.97 33.12
N PHE A 416 15.41 -4.32 32.04
CA PHE A 416 14.24 -3.62 31.52
C PHE A 416 13.25 -4.62 30.93
N GLU A 417 12.03 -4.18 30.66
CA GLU A 417 11.01 -4.98 30.00
C GLU A 417 10.89 -4.53 28.53
N LEU A 418 11.12 -5.49 27.63
CA LEU A 418 10.88 -5.29 26.19
C LEU A 418 9.45 -5.73 25.88
N TYR A 419 8.62 -4.80 25.45
CA TYR A 419 7.31 -5.09 24.93
C TYR A 419 7.37 -5.40 23.43
N VAL A 420 6.69 -6.47 23.02
CA VAL A 420 6.57 -6.94 21.64
C VAL A 420 5.09 -6.94 21.28
N GLY A 421 4.67 -5.97 20.47
CA GLY A 421 3.27 -5.77 20.10
C GLY A 421 2.92 -6.45 18.78
N ASN A 422 1.78 -7.13 18.76
CA ASN A 422 1.09 -7.64 17.58
C ASN A 422 1.97 -8.43 16.58
N LEU A 423 2.79 -9.34 17.08
CA LEU A 423 3.54 -10.26 16.21
C LEU A 423 2.58 -11.28 15.59
N LYS A 424 2.53 -11.36 14.26
CA LYS A 424 1.62 -12.21 13.48
C LYS A 424 2.39 -13.18 12.58
N ASN A 425 1.79 -14.34 12.35
CA ASN A 425 2.16 -15.23 11.26
C ASN A 425 1.42 -14.79 9.98
N THR A 426 2.16 -14.30 9.00
CA THR A 426 1.68 -13.91 7.66
C THR A 426 2.03 -14.95 6.60
N GLY A 427 2.58 -16.09 7.01
CA GLY A 427 2.83 -17.25 6.18
C GLY A 427 1.57 -17.99 5.76
N SER A 428 1.74 -19.07 5.02
CA SER A 428 0.62 -19.83 4.46
C SER A 428 0.12 -21.00 5.33
N GLY A 429 0.81 -21.28 6.45
CA GLY A 429 0.44 -22.32 7.43
C GLY A 429 0.72 -21.85 8.86
N THR A 430 0.53 -22.73 9.84
CA THR A 430 0.96 -22.45 11.22
C THR A 430 2.49 -22.45 11.30
N PHE A 431 3.06 -21.57 12.10
CA PHE A 431 4.50 -21.48 12.29
C PHE A 431 4.94 -22.26 13.54
N THR A 432 6.00 -23.05 13.41
CA THR A 432 6.65 -23.73 14.55
C THR A 432 8.16 -23.51 14.42
N GLY A 433 8.77 -22.93 15.45
CA GLY A 433 10.18 -22.56 15.41
C GLY A 433 10.63 -21.82 16.64
N GLU A 434 11.58 -20.91 16.47
CA GLU A 434 12.13 -20.08 17.53
C GLU A 434 12.03 -18.60 17.18
N LEU A 435 11.80 -17.78 18.20
CA LEU A 435 11.92 -16.32 18.18
C LEU A 435 13.17 -15.92 18.92
N LEU A 436 13.84 -14.90 18.42
CA LEU A 436 14.98 -14.23 19.08
C LEU A 436 14.73 -12.72 19.08
N PHE A 437 14.88 -12.09 20.23
CA PHE A 437 15.06 -10.64 20.33
C PHE A 437 16.52 -10.37 20.69
N ALA A 438 17.17 -9.49 19.93
CA ALA A 438 18.62 -9.29 20.01
C ALA A 438 19.00 -7.82 19.84
N VAL A 439 20.15 -7.44 20.43
CA VAL A 439 20.82 -6.19 20.07
C VAL A 439 21.52 -6.41 18.74
N ALA A 440 21.30 -5.52 17.80
CA ALA A 440 21.99 -5.46 16.52
C ALA A 440 22.78 -4.16 16.39
N ASP A 441 23.89 -4.21 15.68
CA ASP A 441 24.65 -3.02 15.29
C ASP A 441 23.97 -2.27 14.11
N LYS A 442 24.53 -1.14 13.71
CA LYS A 442 24.00 -0.33 12.59
C LYS A 442 24.07 -1.05 11.23
N GLU A 443 24.98 -2.02 11.08
CA GLU A 443 25.08 -2.87 9.89
C GLU A 443 24.08 -4.05 9.92
N GLY A 444 23.40 -4.29 11.06
CA GLY A 444 22.42 -5.35 11.23
C GLY A 444 22.98 -6.66 11.79
N ASN A 445 24.25 -6.69 12.19
CA ASN A 445 24.83 -7.88 12.80
C ASN A 445 24.33 -8.03 14.25
N ILE A 446 23.98 -9.25 14.65
CA ILE A 446 23.60 -9.57 16.03
C ILE A 446 24.83 -9.43 16.92
N VAL A 447 24.72 -8.54 17.92
CA VAL A 447 25.77 -8.26 18.90
C VAL A 447 25.56 -9.04 20.20
N GLU A 448 24.31 -9.12 20.65
CA GLU A 448 23.92 -9.83 21.86
C GLU A 448 22.50 -10.40 21.74
N GLU A 449 22.34 -11.68 22.03
CA GLU A 449 21.02 -12.31 22.14
C GLU A 449 20.41 -11.95 23.49
N LEU A 450 19.20 -11.38 23.50
CA LEU A 450 18.51 -10.94 24.71
C LEU A 450 17.51 -11.97 25.21
N TYR A 451 16.70 -12.51 24.32
CA TYR A 451 15.62 -13.42 24.66
C TYR A 451 15.34 -14.39 23.52
N VAL A 452 15.43 -15.70 23.82
CA VAL A 452 15.10 -16.77 22.86
C VAL A 452 13.93 -17.57 23.41
N MET A 453 12.95 -17.86 22.57
CA MET A 453 11.81 -18.69 22.93
C MET A 453 11.37 -19.61 21.79
N SER A 454 10.97 -20.84 22.13
CA SER A 454 10.34 -21.75 21.17
C SER A 454 8.84 -21.49 21.12
N ILE A 455 8.29 -21.52 19.91
CA ILE A 455 6.86 -21.39 19.63
C ILE A 455 6.38 -22.51 18.72
N SER A 456 5.12 -22.94 18.89
CA SER A 456 4.49 -23.98 18.06
C SER A 456 3.08 -23.57 17.69
N ASP A 457 2.62 -23.97 16.51
CA ASP A 457 1.29 -23.68 15.97
C ASP A 457 0.92 -22.19 16.08
N TYR A 458 1.93 -21.33 15.83
CA TYR A 458 1.84 -19.92 16.11
C TYR A 458 0.98 -19.19 15.07
N LEU A 459 0.07 -18.32 15.57
CA LEU A 459 -0.76 -17.44 14.74
C LEU A 459 -0.47 -15.97 15.05
N SER A 460 -0.65 -15.55 16.31
CA SER A 460 -0.35 -14.19 16.75
C SER A 460 -0.21 -14.11 18.27
N ALA A 461 0.62 -13.19 18.77
CA ALA A 461 0.72 -12.90 20.19
C ALA A 461 1.38 -11.53 20.47
N TYR A 462 1.29 -11.15 21.75
CA TYR A 462 2.01 -10.05 22.38
C TYR A 462 2.91 -10.63 23.47
N TYR A 463 4.10 -10.06 23.67
CA TYR A 463 5.03 -10.53 24.69
C TYR A 463 5.55 -9.39 25.54
N TYR A 464 5.86 -9.73 26.80
CA TYR A 464 6.66 -8.93 27.72
C TYR A 464 7.91 -9.73 28.05
N CYS A 465 9.06 -9.25 27.60
CA CYS A 465 10.31 -9.98 27.75
C CYS A 465 11.22 -9.25 28.73
N PRO A 466 11.45 -9.79 29.94
CA PRO A 466 12.43 -9.22 30.86
C PRO A 466 13.84 -9.49 30.33
N VAL A 467 14.58 -8.45 30.03
CA VAL A 467 15.91 -8.55 29.38
C VAL A 467 16.92 -7.61 30.02
N THR A 468 18.20 -7.90 29.81
CA THR A 468 19.34 -7.06 30.22
C THR A 468 20.37 -7.08 29.12
N ILE A 469 20.84 -5.92 28.69
CA ILE A 469 21.98 -5.80 27.76
C ILE A 469 23.25 -5.73 28.60
N ASN A 470 24.17 -6.67 28.40
CA ASN A 470 25.42 -6.75 29.13
C ASN A 470 26.57 -6.10 28.36
N THR A 471 26.49 -6.03 27.03
CA THR A 471 27.47 -5.34 26.20
C THR A 471 27.33 -3.83 26.31
N PRO A 472 28.42 -3.06 26.13
CA PRO A 472 28.33 -1.60 26.00
C PRO A 472 27.45 -1.21 24.84
N ILE A 473 26.48 -0.33 25.08
CA ILE A 473 25.58 0.19 24.03
C ILE A 473 26.31 1.28 23.27
N LEU A 474 26.53 1.06 21.99
CA LEU A 474 27.18 2.03 21.08
C LEU A 474 26.12 2.79 20.25
N PRO A 475 26.46 3.99 19.75
CA PRO A 475 25.57 4.74 18.85
C PRO A 475 25.13 3.91 17.65
N GLY A 476 23.84 3.96 17.33
CA GLY A 476 23.24 3.20 16.26
C GLY A 476 22.82 1.78 16.62
N TYR A 477 23.02 1.33 17.85
CA TYR A 477 22.53 0.02 18.29
C TYR A 477 21.01 0.00 18.40
N ARG A 478 20.44 -1.14 17.99
CA ARG A 478 19.00 -1.38 17.88
C ARG A 478 18.62 -2.69 18.52
N ILE A 479 17.38 -2.81 18.98
CA ILE A 479 16.77 -4.10 19.29
C ILE A 479 15.91 -4.52 18.11
N ARG A 480 16.07 -5.77 17.66
CA ARG A 480 15.34 -6.39 16.54
C ARG A 480 14.81 -7.75 16.94
N GLY A 481 13.70 -8.14 16.31
CA GLY A 481 13.15 -9.48 16.38
C GLY A 481 13.57 -10.32 15.20
N TYR A 482 13.80 -11.62 15.43
CA TYR A 482 14.14 -12.60 14.40
C TYR A 482 13.35 -13.89 14.64
N TYR A 483 13.17 -14.67 13.60
CA TYR A 483 12.63 -16.03 13.69
C TYR A 483 13.48 -17.01 12.90
N ARG A 484 13.38 -18.29 13.27
CA ARG A 484 13.91 -19.42 12.49
C ARG A 484 13.06 -20.66 12.70
N SER A 485 13.12 -21.59 11.76
CA SER A 485 12.43 -22.86 11.80
C SER A 485 13.28 -23.99 11.17
N ALA A 486 12.70 -25.18 11.07
CA ALA A 486 13.32 -26.27 10.31
C ALA A 486 13.41 -25.98 8.80
N ASN A 487 12.45 -25.20 8.24
CA ASN A 487 12.45 -24.81 6.82
C ASN A 487 13.27 -23.53 6.58
N THR A 488 13.40 -22.68 7.60
CA THR A 488 14.14 -21.41 7.58
C THR A 488 15.18 -21.43 8.70
N PRO A 489 16.32 -22.16 8.56
CA PRO A 489 17.25 -22.42 9.64
C PRO A 489 18.08 -21.20 10.10
N GLU A 490 18.23 -20.21 9.23
CA GLU A 490 18.92 -18.95 9.54
C GLU A 490 18.00 -17.95 10.22
N TRP A 491 18.53 -17.13 11.13
CA TRP A 491 17.79 -16.06 11.76
C TRP A 491 17.28 -15.05 10.71
N THR A 492 15.98 -15.02 10.51
CA THR A 492 15.31 -14.13 9.57
C THR A 492 14.69 -12.95 10.32
N LEU A 493 14.97 -11.75 9.88
CA LEU A 493 14.50 -10.50 10.49
C LEU A 493 12.97 -10.40 10.41
N ILE A 494 12.34 -10.08 11.55
CA ILE A 494 10.92 -9.75 11.63
C ILE A 494 10.76 -8.27 11.31
N LYS A 495 10.04 -7.97 10.23
CA LYS A 495 9.72 -6.60 9.83
C LYS A 495 8.28 -6.23 10.19
N GLY A 496 7.97 -4.95 10.08
CA GLY A 496 6.64 -4.37 10.17
C GLY A 496 6.52 -3.20 9.20
N ASN A 497 5.36 -2.59 9.12
CA ASN A 497 5.14 -1.40 8.30
C ASN A 497 5.52 -0.14 9.10
N ASP A 498 6.72 0.37 8.87
CA ASP A 498 7.22 1.60 9.52
C ASP A 498 6.56 2.88 8.96
N GLU A 499 5.97 2.83 7.76
CA GLU A 499 5.15 3.90 7.20
C GLU A 499 3.90 4.15 8.09
N ASP A 500 3.37 3.11 8.74
CA ASP A 500 2.26 3.19 9.71
C ASP A 500 2.74 3.31 11.17
N GLY A 501 4.01 3.65 11.37
CA GLY A 501 4.59 3.85 12.71
C GLY A 501 4.86 2.57 13.49
N CYS A 502 4.96 1.41 12.83
CA CYS A 502 5.40 0.18 13.45
C CYS A 502 6.91 0.21 13.73
N VAL A 503 7.29 0.05 14.98
CA VAL A 503 8.71 0.09 15.41
C VAL A 503 9.29 -1.33 15.41
N TRP A 504 9.68 -1.84 14.26
CA TRP A 504 10.33 -3.15 14.14
C TRP A 504 11.86 -3.10 14.30
N ASP A 505 12.45 -1.91 14.26
CA ASP A 505 13.87 -1.60 14.38
C ASP A 505 14.06 -0.57 15.49
N LEU A 506 13.96 -1.02 16.74
CA LEU A 506 13.96 -0.15 17.92
C LEU A 506 15.34 0.41 18.21
N LEU A 507 15.57 1.68 17.89
CA LEU A 507 16.80 2.40 18.19
C LEU A 507 16.94 2.60 19.71
N ILE A 508 18.03 2.08 20.31
CA ILE A 508 18.33 2.18 21.75
C ILE A 508 19.48 3.14 22.07
N ALA A 509 20.24 3.53 21.07
CA ALA A 509 21.24 4.58 21.18
C ALA A 509 21.25 5.36 19.88
N ASP A 510 20.93 6.63 19.95
CA ASP A 510 20.88 7.49 18.78
C ASP A 510 22.16 7.39 17.94
N GLU A 511 21.99 7.28 16.64
CA GLU A 511 23.07 7.60 15.70
C GLU A 511 23.36 9.09 15.85
N TYR A 512 24.58 9.40 16.26
CA TYR A 512 24.93 10.77 16.55
C TYR A 512 25.19 11.51 15.24
N SER A 513 24.24 12.30 14.79
CA SER A 513 24.45 13.37 13.82
C SER A 513 24.40 14.71 14.55
N ILE A 514 25.49 15.47 14.50
CA ILE A 514 25.54 16.85 15.00
C ILE A 514 24.45 17.71 14.30
N GLU A 515 24.00 17.31 13.10
CA GLU A 515 22.98 18.04 12.31
C GLU A 515 21.59 18.00 12.94
N GLU A 516 21.19 16.88 13.53
CA GLU A 516 19.86 16.68 14.10
C GLU A 516 19.67 17.29 15.50
N THR A 517 20.73 17.64 16.18
CA THR A 517 20.72 18.00 17.61
C THR A 517 20.80 19.47 17.93
N THR A 518 20.89 20.37 16.94
CA THR A 518 21.12 21.79 17.18
C THR A 518 19.88 22.64 16.93
N GLN A 519 19.12 22.94 17.98
CA GLN A 519 18.23 24.09 18.00
C GLN A 519 19.01 25.32 18.47
N LEU A 520 19.28 26.22 17.54
CA LEU A 520 19.93 27.51 17.84
C LEU A 520 18.86 28.53 18.20
N THR A 521 18.91 29.05 19.41
CA THR A 521 18.04 30.13 19.84
C THR A 521 18.85 31.35 20.27
N TYR A 522 18.41 32.54 19.87
CA TYR A 522 19.03 33.82 20.31
C TYR A 522 18.03 34.65 21.06
N ASN A 523 18.37 35.01 22.29
CA ASN A 523 17.57 35.93 23.10
C ASN A 523 18.17 37.32 23.05
N LYS A 524 17.48 38.26 22.35
CA LYS A 524 17.91 39.66 22.18
C LYS A 524 18.06 40.42 23.50
N LYS A 525 17.24 40.11 24.51
CA LYS A 525 17.23 40.83 25.78
C LYS A 525 18.40 40.45 26.69
N SER A 526 18.70 39.14 26.74
CA SER A 526 19.83 38.61 27.51
C SER A 526 21.13 38.54 26.71
N ARG A 527 21.10 38.77 25.40
CA ARG A 527 22.22 38.62 24.45
C ARG A 527 22.87 37.23 24.49
N LEU A 528 22.10 36.21 24.88
CA LEU A 528 22.57 34.83 24.95
C LEU A 528 22.16 34.08 23.69
N LEU A 529 23.16 33.47 23.05
CA LEU A 529 22.99 32.44 22.02
C LEU A 529 23.00 31.12 22.75
N ARG A 530 21.95 30.30 22.57
CA ARG A 530 21.82 28.99 23.21
C ARG A 530 21.70 27.89 22.17
N LEU A 531 22.45 26.83 22.38
CA LEU A 531 22.36 25.59 21.61
C LEU A 531 22.10 24.43 22.56
N LEU A 532 21.15 23.60 22.20
CA LEU A 532 21.00 22.28 22.82
C LEU A 532 21.82 21.29 22.02
N VAL A 533 22.73 20.61 22.68
CA VAL A 533 23.59 19.58 22.10
C VAL A 533 23.51 18.34 22.96
N LYS A 534 23.80 17.17 22.39
CA LYS A 534 23.92 15.94 23.18
C LYS A 534 25.27 15.83 23.88
N ASP A 535 25.37 14.98 24.91
CA ASP A 535 26.58 14.80 25.71
C ASP A 535 27.81 14.47 24.86
N GLY A 536 28.97 14.99 25.29
CA GLY A 536 30.26 14.70 24.71
C GLY A 536 30.68 15.50 23.48
N VAL A 537 29.94 16.58 23.16
CA VAL A 537 30.35 17.54 22.11
C VAL A 537 31.38 18.50 22.63
N SER A 538 32.50 18.62 21.92
CA SER A 538 33.47 19.68 22.14
C SER A 538 33.09 20.93 21.32
N VAL A 539 33.37 22.11 21.85
CA VAL A 539 32.99 23.38 21.27
C VAL A 539 34.21 24.27 21.09
N SER A 540 34.31 24.91 19.94
CA SER A 540 35.27 26.00 19.73
C SER A 540 34.60 27.17 19.03
N LEU A 541 34.90 28.40 19.50
CA LEU A 541 34.40 29.64 18.93
C LEU A 541 35.59 30.45 18.39
N ARG A 542 35.50 30.87 17.13
CA ARG A 542 36.53 31.69 16.50
C ARG A 542 35.93 32.89 15.81
N SER A 543 36.61 34.04 15.91
CA SER A 543 36.28 35.22 15.10
C SER A 543 36.70 35.02 13.63
N SER A 544 36.14 35.78 12.70
CA SER A 544 36.52 35.79 11.29
C SER A 544 38.02 36.16 11.08
N GLY A 545 38.63 36.88 12.04
CA GLY A 545 40.07 37.16 12.08
C GLY A 545 40.93 36.01 12.63
N GLY A 546 40.32 34.85 12.96
CA GLY A 546 41.01 33.65 13.43
C GLY A 546 41.28 33.60 14.94
N SER A 547 40.92 34.64 15.72
CA SER A 547 41.07 34.65 17.17
C SER A 547 40.21 33.61 17.85
N ASP A 548 40.77 32.85 18.78
CA ASP A 548 40.01 31.91 19.60
C ASP A 548 39.24 32.67 20.70
N CYS A 549 37.95 32.41 20.77
CA CYS A 549 37.01 33.00 21.72
C CYS A 549 36.24 31.91 22.49
N SER A 550 36.73 30.67 22.50
CA SER A 550 36.06 29.53 23.12
C SER A 550 35.83 29.69 24.62
N ASP A 551 36.61 30.56 25.27
CA ASP A 551 36.45 30.96 26.68
C ASP A 551 35.11 31.71 26.94
N LYS A 552 34.43 32.18 25.92
CA LYS A 552 33.11 32.82 25.97
C LYS A 552 31.95 31.85 25.83
N CYS A 553 32.25 30.56 25.62
CA CYS A 553 31.27 29.49 25.59
C CYS A 553 31.16 28.85 26.98
N GLN A 554 29.95 28.70 27.50
CA GLN A 554 29.67 27.95 28.71
C GLN A 554 28.91 26.67 28.31
N ILE A 555 29.33 25.53 28.86
CA ILE A 555 28.70 24.22 28.65
C ILE A 555 28.15 23.78 30.00
N GLN A 556 26.84 23.56 30.07
CA GLN A 556 26.16 23.00 31.25
C GLN A 556 25.25 21.84 30.79
N GLY A 557 25.71 20.59 31.07
CA GLY A 557 25.02 19.41 30.55
C GLY A 557 24.92 19.47 29.01
N ASN A 558 23.74 19.43 28.50
CA ASN A 558 23.44 19.44 27.05
C ASN A 558 23.23 20.85 26.47
N GLU A 559 23.45 21.90 27.26
CA GLU A 559 23.27 23.29 26.80
C GLU A 559 24.62 23.99 26.63
N ILE A 560 24.83 24.57 25.44
CA ILE A 560 25.93 25.49 25.14
C ILE A 560 25.34 26.90 25.10
N THR A 561 25.94 27.79 25.89
CA THR A 561 25.56 29.19 25.93
C THR A 561 26.75 30.06 25.50
N VAL A 562 26.52 30.99 24.57
CA VAL A 562 27.49 32.00 24.16
C VAL A 562 26.92 33.36 24.53
N ASP A 563 27.59 34.07 25.42
CA ASP A 563 27.24 35.47 25.75
C ASP A 563 27.82 36.41 24.68
N THR A 564 26.94 36.84 23.77
CA THR A 564 27.35 37.70 22.65
C THR A 564 27.71 39.13 23.11
N SER A 565 27.34 39.55 24.34
CA SER A 565 27.74 40.83 24.91
C SER A 565 29.22 40.92 25.21
N LEU A 566 29.85 39.75 25.35
CA LEU A 566 31.30 39.63 25.60
C LEU A 566 32.12 39.58 24.31
N LEU A 567 31.48 39.58 23.16
CA LEU A 567 32.10 39.51 21.84
C LEU A 567 32.10 40.91 21.19
N ARG A 568 33.15 41.19 20.40
CA ARG A 568 33.23 42.42 19.59
C ARG A 568 32.31 42.30 18.37
N ASP A 569 31.99 43.42 17.76
CA ASP A 569 31.26 43.41 16.47
C ASP A 569 32.08 42.65 15.44
N GLY A 570 31.39 41.76 14.71
CA GLY A 570 32.03 40.90 13.71
C GLY A 570 31.34 39.59 13.50
N THR A 571 31.89 38.79 12.61
CA THR A 571 31.41 37.43 12.31
C THR A 571 32.21 36.36 13.08
N TYR A 572 31.51 35.37 13.57
CA TYR A 572 32.06 34.30 14.38
C TYR A 572 31.63 32.94 13.81
N SER A 573 32.51 31.96 13.97
CA SER A 573 32.28 30.55 13.63
C SER A 573 32.31 29.71 14.91
N LEU A 574 31.17 29.13 15.28
CA LEU A 574 31.04 28.17 16.35
C LEU A 574 31.16 26.78 15.77
N THR A 575 32.16 26.04 16.12
CA THR A 575 32.40 24.67 15.66
C THR A 575 32.09 23.70 16.78
N LEU A 576 31.21 22.77 16.49
CA LEU A 576 30.86 21.63 17.33
C LEU A 576 31.56 20.41 16.77
N GLN A 577 32.14 19.56 17.63
CA GLN A 577 32.82 18.34 17.21
C GLN A 577 32.60 17.21 18.21
N LYS A 578 32.29 16.01 17.68
CA LYS A 578 32.27 14.77 18.44
C LYS A 578 32.84 13.65 17.56
N GLY A 579 33.98 13.09 17.97
CA GLY A 579 34.74 12.18 17.12
C GLY A 579 35.13 12.83 15.79
N ASP A 580 34.81 12.19 14.69
CA ASP A 580 35.05 12.69 13.33
C ASP A 580 33.96 13.65 12.81
N ASP A 581 32.81 13.70 13.48
CA ASP A 581 31.71 14.59 13.10
C ASP A 581 32.00 16.03 13.49
N ARG A 582 31.78 16.94 12.53
CA ARG A 582 32.05 18.38 12.72
C ARG A 582 30.95 19.21 12.05
N LYS A 583 30.38 20.15 12.84
CA LYS A 583 29.45 21.16 12.34
C LYS A 583 29.92 22.55 12.69
N THR A 584 29.87 23.47 11.73
CA THR A 584 30.23 24.88 11.94
C THR A 584 29.03 25.77 11.71
N LEU A 585 28.66 26.55 12.72
CA LEU A 585 27.59 27.55 12.68
C LEU A 585 28.21 28.94 12.64
N ASN A 586 27.84 29.75 11.65
CA ASN A 586 28.32 31.11 11.52
C ASN A 586 27.24 32.09 12.01
N PHE A 587 27.63 33.09 12.79
CA PHE A 587 26.75 34.17 13.23
C PHE A 587 27.49 35.50 13.29
N SER A 588 26.72 36.57 13.23
CA SER A 588 27.27 37.92 13.34
C SER A 588 26.81 38.61 14.64
N VAL A 589 27.72 39.28 15.28
CA VAL A 589 27.49 40.13 16.44
C VAL A 589 27.55 41.59 16.00
N ALA A 590 26.51 42.35 16.29
CA ALA A 590 26.47 43.80 16.16
C ALA A 590 25.97 44.34 17.50
N ASN A 591 26.86 44.91 18.28
CA ASN A 591 26.48 45.62 19.50
C ASN A 591 25.97 46.99 19.06
N ALA A 592 24.68 47.27 19.21
CA ALA A 592 24.17 48.60 18.96
C ALA A 592 24.93 49.62 19.83
N ALA A 593 25.48 50.66 19.23
CA ALA A 593 25.98 51.81 19.98
C ALA A 593 24.82 52.34 20.81
N GLU A 594 25.02 52.50 22.13
CA GLU A 594 24.09 53.15 23.05
C GLU A 594 23.75 54.54 22.60
#